data_971112e8dab6907f7471e8798084819a
#
_entry.id   971112e8dab6907f7471e8798084819a
#
_cell.length_a   1.000
_cell.length_b   1.000
_cell.length_c   1.000
_cell.angle_alpha   90.00
_cell.angle_beta   90.00
_cell.angle_gamma   90.00
#
_symmetry.space_group_name_H-M   'P 1'
#
loop_
_entity.id
_entity.type
_entity.pdbx_description
1 polymer ?
#
loop_
_entity_poly.entity_id
_entity_poly.type
_entity_poly.pdbx_seq_one_letter_code
_entity_poly.pdbx_strand_id
1 'polypeptide(L)'
;ESEGPLVQAEGPEKVEDQKIEEAFKALSSNKQSMLFLGGDFLDEESLTLAGKIATATNCRLATDTLTKKHRRGSGLTKVQNIPYFAEMAEEYLSGIENIVFVGTRPPVSFFAYPGKKSFLSPEGAKLIEVANVYQDGRYALNCLNDLCKGKKIDERFIPSGTIDVPQDGDLSVDNLGPLMASLLPEDTIVSNEAGTSGFIFASHVWDAKPCDWLSITGGSIGQGIPVATGAAVAAPDRPVVCLQGDGGAMYTIQSLWTQARESL
;
A
#
# COMPACT_ATOMS: atom_id res chain seq x y z
N GLU A 1 5.51 30.62 30.87
CA GLU A 1 4.73 29.55 30.15
C GLU A 1 5.14 28.24 30.80
N SER A 2 4.19 27.51 31.40
CA SER A 2 4.45 26.17 31.93
C SER A 2 4.38 25.20 30.77
N GLU A 3 5.46 24.46 30.50
CA GLU A 3 5.43 23.32 29.59
C GLU A 3 4.39 22.31 30.12
N GLY A 4 3.43 21.94 29.25
CA GLY A 4 2.49 20.87 29.56
C GLY A 4 3.22 19.52 29.65
N PRO A 5 2.66 18.51 30.35
CA PRO A 5 3.25 17.20 30.41
C PRO A 5 3.34 16.59 29.01
N LEU A 6 4.51 15.99 28.69
CA LEU A 6 4.68 15.22 27.48
C LEU A 6 3.71 14.02 27.50
N VAL A 7 2.83 13.96 26.52
CA VAL A 7 1.97 12.80 26.34
C VAL A 7 2.84 11.65 25.79
N GLN A 8 2.98 10.57 26.56
CA GLN A 8 3.60 9.36 26.05
C GLN A 8 2.63 8.65 25.11
N ALA A 9 3.10 8.31 23.90
CA ALA A 9 2.34 7.48 23.00
C ALA A 9 2.19 6.09 23.64
N GLU A 10 0.96 5.60 23.74
CA GLU A 10 0.71 4.21 24.11
C GLU A 10 1.22 3.29 23.00
N GLY A 11 1.83 2.16 23.39
CA GLY A 11 2.23 1.13 22.43
C GLY A 11 1.01 0.42 21.82
N PRO A 12 1.19 -0.34 20.74
CA PRO A 12 0.09 -1.05 20.12
C PRO A 12 -0.52 -2.08 21.08
N GLU A 13 -1.84 -2.24 21.01
CA GLU A 13 -2.56 -3.23 21.79
C GLU A 13 -2.18 -4.66 21.36
N LYS A 14 -2.22 -5.59 22.30
CA LYS A 14 -1.95 -7.01 22.02
C LYS A 14 -3.07 -7.62 21.17
N VAL A 15 -2.70 -8.43 20.18
CA VAL A 15 -3.62 -9.25 19.39
C VAL A 15 -3.92 -10.54 20.15
N GLU A 16 -5.17 -11.01 20.11
CA GLU A 16 -5.62 -12.24 20.73
C GLU A 16 -5.15 -13.47 19.94
N ASP A 17 -4.55 -14.44 20.63
CA ASP A 17 -4.04 -15.67 20.02
C ASP A 17 -5.15 -16.46 19.30
N GLN A 18 -6.39 -16.45 19.82
CA GLN A 18 -7.55 -17.08 19.19
C GLN A 18 -7.85 -16.52 17.80
N LYS A 19 -7.72 -15.20 17.60
CA LYS A 19 -7.90 -14.55 16.29
C LYS A 19 -6.83 -14.97 15.30
N ILE A 20 -5.59 -15.13 15.76
CA ILE A 20 -4.47 -15.60 14.93
C ILE A 20 -4.71 -17.04 14.47
N GLU A 21 -5.16 -17.93 15.37
CA GLU A 21 -5.50 -19.30 15.00
C GLU A 21 -6.68 -19.37 14.03
N GLU A 22 -7.71 -18.55 14.23
CA GLU A 22 -8.85 -18.46 13.32
C GLU A 22 -8.43 -18.01 11.93
N ALA A 23 -7.58 -16.99 11.83
CA ALA A 23 -7.02 -16.50 10.59
C ALA A 23 -6.19 -17.57 9.89
N PHE A 24 -5.30 -18.26 10.61
CA PHE A 24 -4.51 -19.33 10.03
C PHE A 24 -5.37 -20.45 9.46
N LYS A 25 -6.41 -20.90 10.19
CA LYS A 25 -7.37 -21.90 9.71
C LYS A 25 -8.09 -21.44 8.42
N ALA A 26 -8.49 -20.17 8.37
CA ALA A 26 -9.15 -19.61 7.19
C ALA A 26 -8.22 -19.54 5.97
N LEU A 27 -6.98 -19.02 6.16
CA LEU A 27 -5.99 -18.91 5.08
C LEU A 27 -5.52 -20.28 4.58
N SER A 28 -5.41 -21.28 5.47
CA SER A 28 -4.94 -22.64 5.15
C SER A 28 -6.05 -23.58 4.69
N SER A 29 -7.29 -23.09 4.58
CA SER A 29 -8.42 -23.88 4.10
C SER A 29 -8.33 -24.11 2.57
N ASN A 30 -9.13 -25.05 2.05
CA ASN A 30 -9.24 -25.28 0.60
C ASN A 30 -10.06 -24.20 -0.15
N LYS A 31 -10.42 -23.12 0.54
CA LYS A 31 -11.19 -22.00 0.02
C LYS A 31 -10.30 -20.93 -0.57
N GLN A 32 -10.82 -20.17 -1.54
CA GLN A 32 -10.12 -18.98 -2.03
C GLN A 32 -10.00 -17.95 -0.92
N SER A 33 -8.79 -17.67 -0.50
CA SER A 33 -8.51 -16.83 0.65
C SER A 33 -7.62 -15.64 0.28
N MET A 34 -7.75 -14.55 1.03
CA MET A 34 -6.97 -13.33 0.85
C MET A 34 -6.44 -12.82 2.19
N LEU A 35 -5.16 -12.45 2.23
CA LEU A 35 -4.57 -11.66 3.29
C LEU A 35 -4.55 -10.19 2.83
N PHE A 36 -5.31 -9.36 3.54
CA PHE A 36 -5.52 -7.95 3.23
C PHE A 36 -4.80 -7.08 4.25
N LEU A 37 -3.75 -6.40 3.80
CA LEU A 37 -2.84 -5.61 4.63
C LEU A 37 -3.14 -4.12 4.49
N GLY A 38 -2.87 -3.34 5.54
CA GLY A 38 -2.99 -1.89 5.47
C GLY A 38 -2.25 -1.19 6.62
N GLY A 39 -2.52 0.09 6.80
CA GLY A 39 -1.93 0.86 7.88
C GLY A 39 -0.40 0.92 7.80
N ASP A 40 0.27 0.46 8.86
CA ASP A 40 1.73 0.43 8.97
C ASP A 40 2.36 -0.88 8.50
N PHE A 41 1.53 -1.84 8.03
CA PHE A 41 1.96 -3.20 7.69
C PHE A 41 2.21 -3.40 6.18
N LEU A 42 2.67 -2.36 5.50
CA LEU A 42 3.11 -2.36 4.10
C LEU A 42 4.59 -1.96 3.96
N ASP A 43 5.35 -2.07 5.04
CA ASP A 43 6.80 -1.98 5.04
C ASP A 43 7.46 -3.31 4.61
N GLU A 44 8.76 -3.29 4.36
CA GLU A 44 9.51 -4.43 3.84
C GLU A 44 9.43 -5.69 4.70
N GLU A 45 9.47 -5.54 6.03
CA GLU A 45 9.38 -6.67 6.95
C GLU A 45 7.99 -7.32 6.90
N SER A 46 6.92 -6.51 6.96
CA SER A 46 5.54 -6.99 6.86
C SER A 46 5.26 -7.62 5.50
N LEU A 47 5.76 -7.03 4.41
CA LEU A 47 5.66 -7.59 3.07
C LEU A 47 6.37 -8.95 2.97
N THR A 48 7.55 -9.09 3.56
CA THR A 48 8.28 -10.36 3.63
C THR A 48 7.48 -11.44 4.35
N LEU A 49 6.90 -11.11 5.50
CA LEU A 49 6.04 -12.03 6.25
C LEU A 49 4.80 -12.42 5.44
N ALA A 50 4.13 -11.45 4.82
CA ALA A 50 2.96 -11.68 3.98
C ALA A 50 3.28 -12.60 2.78
N GLY A 51 4.42 -12.41 2.11
CA GLY A 51 4.86 -13.28 1.01
C GLY A 51 5.10 -14.73 1.46
N LYS A 52 5.70 -14.94 2.64
CA LYS A 52 5.89 -16.28 3.23
C LYS A 52 4.56 -16.95 3.57
N ILE A 53 3.64 -16.20 4.18
CA ILE A 53 2.29 -16.68 4.51
C ILE A 53 1.55 -17.05 3.22
N ALA A 54 1.54 -16.16 2.22
CA ALA A 54 0.87 -16.40 0.96
C ALA A 54 1.44 -17.61 0.20
N THR A 55 2.76 -17.79 0.24
CA THR A 55 3.41 -18.99 -0.33
C THR A 55 2.95 -20.27 0.36
N ALA A 56 2.81 -20.24 1.68
CA ALA A 56 2.43 -21.42 2.46
C ALA A 56 0.95 -21.78 2.31
N THR A 57 0.08 -20.78 2.23
CA THR A 57 -1.39 -20.94 2.24
C THR A 57 -2.03 -20.82 0.88
N ASN A 58 -1.27 -20.39 -0.13
CA ASN A 58 -1.76 -20.06 -1.47
C ASN A 58 -2.81 -18.94 -1.48
N CYS A 59 -2.88 -18.09 -0.45
CA CYS A 59 -3.79 -16.96 -0.41
C CYS A 59 -3.32 -15.81 -1.34
N ARG A 60 -4.26 -14.97 -1.76
CA ARG A 60 -3.96 -13.72 -2.47
C ARG A 60 -3.53 -12.65 -1.48
N LEU A 61 -2.71 -11.70 -1.95
CA LEU A 61 -2.31 -10.51 -1.18
C LEU A 61 -2.96 -9.26 -1.76
N ALA A 62 -3.57 -8.46 -0.91
CA ALA A 62 -4.17 -7.19 -1.32
C ALA A 62 -4.05 -6.12 -0.25
N THR A 63 -4.25 -4.88 -0.66
CA THR A 63 -4.33 -3.70 0.20
C THR A 63 -5.35 -2.70 -0.33
N ASP A 64 -5.63 -1.66 0.44
CA ASP A 64 -6.54 -0.58 0.08
C ASP A 64 -6.11 0.12 -1.22
N THR A 65 -7.07 0.71 -1.92
CA THR A 65 -6.85 1.48 -3.15
C THR A 65 -5.80 2.57 -2.97
N LEU A 66 -5.91 3.34 -1.88
CA LEU A 66 -5.03 4.44 -1.52
C LEU A 66 -4.41 4.18 -0.15
N THR A 67 -3.11 3.98 -0.13
CA THR A 67 -2.35 3.67 1.08
C THR A 67 -1.52 4.87 1.54
N LYS A 68 -1.43 5.10 2.84
CA LYS A 68 -0.60 6.20 3.37
C LYS A 68 0.87 6.05 3.02
N LYS A 69 1.37 4.81 3.08
CA LYS A 69 2.72 4.42 2.70
C LYS A 69 2.73 2.95 2.29
N HIS A 70 3.41 2.64 1.20
CA HIS A 70 3.57 1.28 0.71
C HIS A 70 4.98 1.11 0.15
N ARG A 71 5.78 0.26 0.75
CA ARG A 71 7.10 -0.10 0.22
C ARG A 71 6.92 -0.94 -1.04
N ARG A 72 7.48 -0.49 -2.17
CA ARG A 72 7.34 -1.11 -3.49
C ARG A 72 8.69 -1.23 -4.16
N GLY A 73 8.78 -2.10 -5.14
CA GLY A 73 9.96 -2.26 -5.98
C GLY A 73 10.34 -3.71 -6.20
N SER A 74 11.32 -3.91 -7.08
CA SER A 74 11.85 -5.24 -7.40
C SER A 74 12.46 -5.91 -6.16
N GLY A 75 12.31 -7.22 -6.07
CA GLY A 75 12.79 -8.00 -4.93
C GLY A 75 11.88 -7.99 -3.70
N LEU A 76 10.86 -7.13 -3.66
CA LEU A 76 9.87 -7.06 -2.58
C LEU A 76 8.61 -7.85 -2.91
N THR A 77 7.92 -8.33 -1.88
CA THR A 77 6.62 -8.99 -2.08
C THR A 77 5.59 -7.99 -2.61
N LYS A 78 5.02 -8.30 -3.77
CA LYS A 78 3.96 -7.49 -4.38
C LYS A 78 2.62 -7.71 -3.68
N VAL A 79 2.09 -6.66 -3.06
CA VAL A 79 0.74 -6.61 -2.49
C VAL A 79 -0.12 -5.71 -3.37
N GLN A 80 -1.09 -6.29 -4.05
CA GLN A 80 -1.90 -5.59 -5.05
C GLN A 80 -2.88 -4.62 -4.40
N ASN A 81 -2.92 -3.36 -4.85
CA ASN A 81 -4.00 -2.46 -4.46
C ASN A 81 -5.33 -2.90 -5.12
N ILE A 82 -6.42 -2.85 -4.37
CA ILE A 82 -7.74 -3.05 -4.97
C ILE A 82 -8.03 -1.90 -5.95
N PRO A 83 -8.73 -2.17 -7.06
CA PRO A 83 -9.07 -1.15 -8.04
C PRO A 83 -9.89 0.00 -7.45
N TYR A 84 -9.73 1.18 -8.04
CA TYR A 84 -10.42 2.39 -7.60
C TYR A 84 -11.93 2.37 -7.91
N PHE A 85 -12.31 1.89 -9.11
CA PHE A 85 -13.72 1.78 -9.49
C PHE A 85 -14.37 0.57 -8.84
N ALA A 86 -15.55 0.78 -8.26
CA ALA A 86 -16.24 -0.24 -7.47
C ALA A 86 -16.49 -1.54 -8.26
N GLU A 87 -16.89 -1.43 -9.54
CA GLU A 87 -17.13 -2.58 -10.41
C GLU A 87 -15.87 -3.43 -10.61
N MET A 88 -14.73 -2.78 -10.84
CA MET A 88 -13.45 -3.46 -10.99
C MET A 88 -12.98 -4.08 -9.66
N ALA A 89 -13.28 -3.42 -8.53
CA ALA A 89 -12.96 -3.94 -7.21
C ALA A 89 -13.84 -5.15 -6.85
N GLU A 90 -15.13 -5.13 -7.19
CA GLU A 90 -16.04 -6.26 -7.02
C GLU A 90 -15.58 -7.46 -7.87
N GLU A 91 -15.18 -7.24 -9.13
CA GLU A 91 -14.61 -8.26 -10.00
C GLU A 91 -13.30 -8.83 -9.42
N TYR A 92 -12.39 -7.95 -8.98
CA TYR A 92 -11.12 -8.33 -8.36
C TYR A 92 -11.30 -9.20 -7.11
N LEU A 93 -12.31 -8.91 -6.29
CA LEU A 93 -12.62 -9.64 -5.06
C LEU A 93 -13.52 -10.87 -5.30
N SER A 94 -14.06 -11.03 -6.52
CA SER A 94 -14.98 -12.12 -6.84
C SER A 94 -14.37 -13.50 -6.55
N GLY A 95 -15.17 -14.38 -5.99
CA GLY A 95 -14.78 -15.75 -5.66
C GLY A 95 -13.94 -15.89 -4.38
N ILE A 96 -13.57 -14.79 -3.72
CA ILE A 96 -12.89 -14.86 -2.42
C ILE A 96 -13.90 -15.24 -1.34
N GLU A 97 -13.60 -16.31 -0.60
CA GLU A 97 -14.47 -16.85 0.45
C GLU A 97 -13.98 -16.48 1.87
N ASN A 98 -12.67 -16.22 2.05
CA ASN A 98 -12.13 -15.76 3.33
C ASN A 98 -11.23 -14.54 3.10
N ILE A 99 -11.42 -13.50 3.89
CA ILE A 99 -10.54 -12.32 3.90
C ILE A 99 -10.05 -12.09 5.32
N VAL A 100 -8.73 -12.10 5.49
CA VAL A 100 -8.04 -11.84 6.76
C VAL A 100 -7.44 -10.44 6.70
N PHE A 101 -7.83 -9.56 7.62
CA PHE A 101 -7.38 -8.16 7.66
C PHE A 101 -6.33 -7.95 8.73
N VAL A 102 -5.27 -7.21 8.38
CA VAL A 102 -4.21 -6.76 9.30
C VAL A 102 -3.97 -5.26 9.07
N GLY A 103 -4.27 -4.44 10.08
CA GLY A 103 -4.08 -2.98 10.04
C GLY A 103 -5.02 -2.23 9.13
N THR A 104 -6.13 -2.83 8.72
CA THR A 104 -7.14 -2.20 7.86
C THR A 104 -8.53 -2.79 8.10
N ARG A 105 -9.51 -2.28 7.40
CA ARG A 105 -10.94 -2.66 7.49
C ARG A 105 -11.42 -3.28 6.18
N PRO A 106 -12.59 -3.94 6.19
CA PRO A 106 -13.21 -4.39 4.95
C PRO A 106 -13.37 -3.25 3.93
N PRO A 107 -13.01 -3.48 2.65
CA PRO A 107 -13.01 -2.43 1.64
C PRO A 107 -14.43 -1.95 1.33
N VAL A 108 -14.54 -0.64 1.14
CA VAL A 108 -15.78 0.05 0.76
C VAL A 108 -15.58 0.79 -0.56
N SER A 109 -16.69 1.04 -1.28
CA SER A 109 -16.63 1.91 -2.47
C SER A 109 -16.13 3.30 -2.08
N PHE A 110 -15.27 3.86 -2.90
CA PHE A 110 -14.71 5.19 -2.65
C PHE A 110 -15.79 6.27 -2.70
N PHE A 111 -16.76 6.13 -3.60
CA PHE A 111 -17.93 6.98 -3.70
C PHE A 111 -19.23 6.19 -3.53
N ALA A 112 -20.23 6.78 -2.91
CA ALA A 112 -21.57 6.25 -2.87
C ALA A 112 -22.29 6.57 -4.19
N TYR A 113 -22.57 5.55 -4.99
CA TYR A 113 -23.35 5.69 -6.21
C TYR A 113 -24.74 5.05 -6.05
N PRO A 114 -25.81 5.63 -6.61
CA PRO A 114 -27.12 5.01 -6.62
C PRO A 114 -27.09 3.62 -7.26
N GLY A 115 -27.65 2.63 -6.59
CA GLY A 115 -27.72 1.25 -7.10
C GLY A 115 -26.40 0.46 -7.02
N LYS A 116 -25.34 1.01 -6.41
CA LYS A 116 -24.06 0.31 -6.20
C LYS A 116 -23.90 -0.10 -4.73
N LYS A 117 -23.17 -1.19 -4.52
CA LYS A 117 -22.84 -1.66 -3.16
C LYS A 117 -21.83 -0.73 -2.51
N SER A 118 -22.03 -0.42 -1.22
CA SER A 118 -21.03 0.29 -0.41
C SER A 118 -19.93 -0.63 0.07
N PHE A 119 -20.25 -1.85 0.46
CA PHE A 119 -19.28 -2.88 0.86
C PHE A 119 -18.88 -3.72 -0.35
N LEU A 120 -17.57 -3.82 -0.59
CA LEU A 120 -17.00 -4.50 -1.76
C LEU A 120 -16.63 -5.96 -1.48
N SER A 121 -16.58 -6.37 -0.21
CA SER A 121 -16.37 -7.77 0.15
C SER A 121 -17.47 -8.65 -0.43
N PRO A 122 -17.12 -9.84 -0.99
CA PRO A 122 -18.12 -10.76 -1.54
C PRO A 122 -19.16 -11.15 -0.49
N GLU A 123 -20.40 -11.29 -0.92
CA GLU A 123 -21.49 -11.72 -0.05
C GLU A 123 -21.23 -13.16 0.44
N GLY A 124 -21.38 -13.36 1.75
CA GLY A 124 -21.09 -14.66 2.38
C GLY A 124 -19.60 -14.95 2.63
N ALA A 125 -18.68 -14.08 2.20
CA ALA A 125 -17.27 -14.22 2.55
C ALA A 125 -17.07 -14.08 4.06
N LYS A 126 -16.21 -14.93 4.63
CA LYS A 126 -15.80 -14.84 6.03
C LYS A 126 -14.77 -13.72 6.18
N LEU A 127 -15.09 -12.69 6.96
CA LEU A 127 -14.23 -11.54 7.23
C LEU A 127 -13.63 -11.68 8.64
N ILE A 128 -12.29 -11.69 8.74
CA ILE A 128 -11.57 -11.90 10.00
C ILE A 128 -10.61 -10.71 10.19
N GLU A 129 -10.92 -9.85 11.13
CA GLU A 129 -9.99 -8.80 11.59
C GLU A 129 -9.06 -9.39 12.65
N VAL A 130 -7.82 -9.69 12.26
CA VAL A 130 -6.80 -10.23 13.18
C VAL A 130 -6.21 -9.12 14.02
N ALA A 131 -5.86 -8.02 13.37
CA ALA A 131 -5.35 -6.82 14.02
C ALA A 131 -5.96 -5.57 13.37
N ASN A 132 -6.54 -4.70 14.17
CA ASN A 132 -6.97 -3.39 13.72
C ASN A 132 -5.78 -2.40 13.70
N VAL A 133 -6.05 -1.12 13.41
CA VAL A 133 -5.02 -0.07 13.28
C VAL A 133 -4.33 0.32 14.60
N TYR A 134 -4.86 -0.09 15.74
CA TYR A 134 -4.30 0.17 17.07
C TYR A 134 -3.55 -1.02 17.65
N GLN A 135 -3.64 -2.19 17.01
CA GLN A 135 -3.09 -3.43 17.49
C GLN A 135 -1.75 -3.78 16.83
N ASP A 136 -0.97 -4.64 17.47
CA ASP A 136 0.31 -5.12 16.94
C ASP A 136 0.11 -6.12 15.81
N GLY A 137 -0.18 -5.61 14.60
CA GLY A 137 -0.32 -6.43 13.41
C GLY A 137 0.98 -7.11 12.98
N ARG A 138 2.16 -6.57 13.35
CA ARG A 138 3.44 -7.23 13.08
C ARG A 138 3.61 -8.49 13.91
N TYR A 139 3.25 -8.43 15.19
CA TYR A 139 3.18 -9.62 16.03
C TYR A 139 2.25 -10.68 15.41
N ALA A 140 1.06 -10.26 14.95
CA ALA A 140 0.12 -11.18 14.29
C ALA A 140 0.70 -11.82 13.03
N LEU A 141 1.38 -11.05 12.17
CA LEU A 141 2.05 -11.56 10.97
C LEU A 141 3.18 -12.54 11.31
N ASN A 142 3.99 -12.27 12.35
CA ASN A 142 5.02 -13.18 12.80
C ASN A 142 4.42 -14.51 13.29
N CYS A 143 3.39 -14.47 14.13
CA CYS A 143 2.71 -15.69 14.61
C CYS A 143 2.09 -16.49 13.45
N LEU A 144 1.44 -15.82 12.47
CA LEU A 144 0.92 -16.49 11.28
C LEU A 144 2.04 -17.14 10.44
N ASN A 145 3.18 -16.45 10.27
CA ASN A 145 4.34 -17.01 9.57
C ASN A 145 4.91 -18.24 10.30
N ASP A 146 4.98 -18.22 11.62
CA ASP A 146 5.45 -19.35 12.42
C ASP A 146 4.53 -20.57 12.28
N LEU A 147 3.22 -20.36 12.29
CA LEU A 147 2.23 -21.40 12.00
C LEU A 147 2.38 -21.96 10.58
N CYS A 148 2.80 -21.15 9.63
CA CYS A 148 3.11 -21.54 8.24
C CYS A 148 4.47 -22.27 8.09
N LYS A 149 5.26 -22.41 9.15
CA LYS A 149 6.59 -23.03 9.17
C LYS A 149 7.61 -22.38 8.20
N GLY A 150 7.54 -21.06 8.06
CA GLY A 150 8.58 -20.24 7.45
C GLY A 150 9.03 -20.64 6.05
N LYS A 151 8.12 -20.80 5.10
CA LYS A 151 8.46 -21.12 3.70
C LYS A 151 9.22 -19.98 3.04
N LYS A 152 10.09 -20.32 2.07
CA LYS A 152 10.69 -19.34 1.16
C LYS A 152 9.59 -18.72 0.30
N ILE A 153 9.67 -17.41 0.04
CA ILE A 153 8.69 -16.70 -0.80
C ILE A 153 8.76 -17.25 -2.22
N ASP A 154 7.58 -17.57 -2.78
CA ASP A 154 7.41 -17.98 -4.18
C ASP A 154 7.66 -16.80 -5.12
N GLU A 155 8.41 -17.05 -6.20
CA GLU A 155 8.79 -16.01 -7.18
C GLU A 155 7.58 -15.30 -7.82
N ARG A 156 6.41 -15.95 -7.88
CA ARG A 156 5.16 -15.31 -8.37
C ARG A 156 4.72 -14.08 -7.57
N PHE A 157 5.20 -13.94 -6.32
CA PHE A 157 4.94 -12.77 -5.48
C PHE A 157 6.02 -11.70 -5.59
N ILE A 158 7.09 -11.96 -6.33
CA ILE A 158 8.23 -11.05 -6.48
C ILE A 158 8.24 -10.48 -7.90
N PRO A 159 8.16 -9.15 -8.07
CA PRO A 159 8.31 -8.51 -9.38
C PRO A 159 9.66 -8.83 -10.01
N SER A 160 9.67 -8.97 -11.34
CA SER A 160 10.87 -9.38 -12.09
C SER A 160 12.00 -8.34 -12.03
N GLY A 161 11.68 -7.08 -11.81
CA GLY A 161 12.63 -5.97 -11.88
C GLY A 161 13.05 -5.63 -13.32
N THR A 162 12.33 -6.18 -14.31
CA THR A 162 12.63 -5.92 -15.73
C THR A 162 11.74 -4.79 -16.22
N ILE A 163 12.36 -3.70 -16.68
CA ILE A 163 11.68 -2.54 -17.25
C ILE A 163 12.06 -2.43 -18.72
N ASP A 164 11.06 -2.50 -19.59
CA ASP A 164 11.23 -2.19 -21.01
C ASP A 164 11.18 -0.68 -21.21
N VAL A 165 12.34 -0.05 -21.27
CA VAL A 165 12.48 1.41 -21.37
C VAL A 165 12.41 1.81 -22.84
N PRO A 166 11.46 2.68 -23.24
CA PRO A 166 11.42 3.23 -24.59
C PRO A 166 12.72 3.97 -24.93
N GLN A 167 13.27 3.69 -26.11
CA GLN A 167 14.58 4.24 -26.51
C GLN A 167 14.46 5.68 -27.04
N ASP A 168 13.44 5.95 -27.85
CA ASP A 168 13.22 7.24 -28.53
C ASP A 168 11.72 7.52 -28.71
N GLY A 169 11.38 8.76 -28.99
CA GLY A 169 10.03 9.20 -29.35
C GLY A 169 9.47 10.30 -28.44
N ASP A 170 8.26 10.76 -28.76
CA ASP A 170 7.54 11.73 -27.95
C ASP A 170 7.08 11.13 -26.62
N LEU A 171 7.08 11.96 -25.57
CA LEU A 171 6.55 11.54 -24.26
C LEU A 171 5.04 11.29 -24.40
N SER A 172 4.64 10.10 -24.01
CA SER A 172 3.24 9.68 -23.93
C SER A 172 2.96 9.07 -22.56
N VAL A 173 1.69 8.90 -22.28
CA VAL A 173 1.26 8.26 -21.03
C VAL A 173 1.81 6.82 -20.94
N ASP A 174 1.88 6.12 -22.07
CA ASP A 174 2.31 4.72 -22.14
C ASP A 174 3.83 4.55 -21.89
N ASN A 175 4.65 5.50 -22.35
CA ASN A 175 6.10 5.38 -22.20
C ASN A 175 6.64 6.09 -20.94
N LEU A 176 5.90 7.01 -20.38
CA LEU A 176 6.32 7.78 -19.20
C LEU A 176 6.44 6.90 -17.94
N GLY A 177 5.55 5.90 -17.78
CA GLY A 177 5.57 4.98 -16.65
C GLY A 177 6.85 4.16 -16.57
N PRO A 178 7.23 3.39 -17.63
CA PRO A 178 8.49 2.66 -17.67
C PRO A 178 9.72 3.55 -17.53
N LEU A 179 9.72 4.71 -18.20
CA LEU A 179 10.82 5.67 -18.11
C LEU A 179 11.03 6.15 -16.67
N MET A 180 9.97 6.60 -16.02
CA MET A 180 10.04 7.04 -14.62
C MET A 180 10.52 5.92 -13.69
N ALA A 181 9.98 4.72 -13.84
CA ALA A 181 10.38 3.57 -13.01
C ALA A 181 11.87 3.23 -13.18
N SER A 182 12.42 3.37 -14.39
CA SER A 182 13.85 3.13 -14.65
C SER A 182 14.78 4.18 -14.05
N LEU A 183 14.29 5.42 -13.91
CA LEU A 183 15.06 6.56 -13.43
C LEU A 183 14.99 6.78 -11.92
N LEU A 184 14.02 6.15 -11.22
CA LEU A 184 13.89 6.29 -9.77
C LEU A 184 15.15 5.79 -9.06
N PRO A 185 15.84 6.64 -8.28
CA PRO A 185 16.90 6.18 -7.39
C PRO A 185 16.36 5.18 -6.35
N GLU A 186 17.23 4.33 -5.84
CA GLU A 186 16.90 3.45 -4.72
C GLU A 186 16.52 4.29 -3.49
N ASP A 187 15.59 3.78 -2.68
CA ASP A 187 15.08 4.43 -1.48
C ASP A 187 14.39 5.78 -1.69
N THR A 188 13.99 6.10 -2.93
CA THR A 188 13.19 7.30 -3.19
C THR A 188 11.88 7.26 -2.41
N ILE A 189 11.46 8.42 -1.89
CA ILE A 189 10.10 8.64 -1.38
C ILE A 189 9.28 9.28 -2.49
N VAL A 190 8.24 8.58 -2.96
CA VAL A 190 7.35 9.08 -4.01
C VAL A 190 6.05 9.54 -3.39
N SER A 191 5.73 10.83 -3.47
CA SER A 191 4.42 11.38 -3.13
C SER A 191 3.57 11.48 -4.39
N ASN A 192 2.51 10.67 -4.50
CA ASN A 192 1.69 10.59 -5.70
C ASN A 192 0.31 11.18 -5.52
N GLU A 193 0.06 12.28 -6.22
CA GLU A 193 -1.25 12.91 -6.42
C GLU A 193 -1.53 13.18 -7.90
N ALA A 194 -0.84 12.50 -8.81
CA ALA A 194 -1.10 12.59 -10.24
C ALA A 194 -2.29 11.70 -10.61
N GLY A 195 -3.50 12.26 -10.65
CA GLY A 195 -4.74 11.51 -10.82
C GLY A 195 -4.77 10.62 -12.07
N THR A 196 -4.43 11.16 -13.25
CA THR A 196 -4.48 10.41 -14.52
C THR A 196 -3.20 9.61 -14.75
N SER A 197 -2.05 10.29 -14.81
CA SER A 197 -0.74 9.65 -15.05
C SER A 197 -0.23 8.83 -13.87
N GLY A 198 -0.63 9.18 -12.66
CA GLY A 198 -0.19 8.50 -11.44
C GLY A 198 -0.60 7.02 -11.34
N PHE A 199 -1.74 6.63 -11.94
CA PHE A 199 -2.13 5.21 -12.02
C PHE A 199 -1.16 4.41 -12.90
N ILE A 200 -0.67 5.01 -13.98
CA ILE A 200 0.28 4.38 -14.89
C ILE A 200 1.64 4.25 -14.20
N PHE A 201 2.12 5.31 -13.56
CA PHE A 201 3.34 5.24 -12.76
C PHE A 201 3.25 4.16 -11.66
N ALA A 202 2.12 4.10 -10.96
CA ALA A 202 1.90 3.10 -9.91
C ALA A 202 1.92 1.66 -10.40
N SER A 203 1.60 1.41 -11.68
CA SER A 203 1.65 0.06 -12.27
C SER A 203 3.09 -0.40 -12.58
N HIS A 204 3.98 0.51 -12.93
CA HIS A 204 5.37 0.22 -13.29
C HIS A 204 6.35 0.26 -12.10
N VAL A 205 5.97 0.90 -11.00
CA VAL A 205 6.86 1.05 -9.83
C VAL A 205 7.25 -0.28 -9.17
N TRP A 206 6.52 -1.35 -9.43
CA TRP A 206 6.82 -2.68 -8.90
C TRP A 206 8.12 -3.26 -9.43
N ASP A 207 8.52 -2.90 -10.66
CA ASP A 207 9.76 -3.33 -11.29
C ASP A 207 10.90 -2.30 -11.12
N ALA A 208 10.61 -1.14 -10.52
CA ALA A 208 11.60 -0.12 -10.14
C ALA A 208 12.48 -0.59 -8.97
N LYS A 209 13.54 0.16 -8.68
CA LYS A 209 14.28 0.01 -7.43
C LYS A 209 13.37 0.23 -6.22
N PRO A 210 13.65 -0.40 -5.06
CA PRO A 210 12.84 -0.24 -3.86
C PRO A 210 12.61 1.24 -3.49
N CYS A 211 11.36 1.61 -3.26
CA CYS A 211 10.95 2.97 -2.93
C CYS A 211 9.75 2.96 -1.95
N ASP A 212 9.53 4.06 -1.25
CA ASP A 212 8.31 4.29 -0.47
C ASP A 212 7.30 5.06 -1.31
N TRP A 213 6.11 4.50 -1.49
CA TRP A 213 5.02 5.09 -2.27
C TRP A 213 3.94 5.62 -1.35
N LEU A 214 3.72 6.94 -1.38
CA LEU A 214 2.71 7.65 -0.60
C LEU A 214 1.57 8.07 -1.53
N SER A 215 0.35 7.64 -1.23
CA SER A 215 -0.84 7.99 -2.01
C SER A 215 -1.69 9.03 -1.28
N ILE A 216 -2.63 9.66 -2.00
CA ILE A 216 -3.60 10.60 -1.43
C ILE A 216 -4.63 9.87 -0.56
N THR A 217 -4.33 9.69 0.71
CA THR A 217 -5.24 9.05 1.66
C THR A 217 -6.57 9.78 1.75
N GLY A 218 -7.68 9.02 1.71
CA GLY A 218 -9.02 9.60 1.73
C GLY A 218 -9.37 10.44 0.49
N GLY A 219 -8.54 10.45 -0.57
CA GLY A 219 -8.74 11.29 -1.75
C GLY A 219 -8.57 12.78 -1.49
N SER A 220 -7.75 13.15 -0.50
CA SER A 220 -7.50 14.54 -0.09
C SER A 220 -6.66 15.29 -1.11
N ILE A 221 -7.32 15.89 -2.11
CA ILE A 221 -6.66 16.68 -3.16
C ILE A 221 -5.90 17.86 -2.53
N GLY A 222 -4.66 18.07 -3.00
CA GLY A 222 -3.73 19.05 -2.44
C GLY A 222 -2.76 18.48 -1.40
N GLN A 223 -2.80 17.18 -1.15
CA GLN A 223 -1.90 16.51 -0.21
C GLN A 223 -0.47 16.35 -0.77
N GLY A 224 -0.32 16.17 -2.09
CA GLY A 224 0.91 15.68 -2.71
C GLY A 224 2.14 16.55 -2.43
N ILE A 225 2.08 17.86 -2.68
CA ILE A 225 3.22 18.77 -2.49
C ILE A 225 3.56 18.92 -1.00
N PRO A 226 2.61 19.16 -0.07
CA PRO A 226 2.91 19.23 1.36
C PRO A 226 3.52 17.95 1.93
N VAL A 227 3.03 16.78 1.49
CA VAL A 227 3.58 15.48 1.90
C VAL A 227 5.00 15.30 1.39
N ALA A 228 5.28 15.65 0.12
CA ALA A 228 6.64 15.64 -0.41
C ALA A 228 7.58 16.54 0.37
N THR A 229 7.12 17.78 0.71
CA THR A 229 7.87 18.72 1.55
C THR A 229 8.17 18.12 2.93
N GLY A 230 7.15 17.56 3.59
CA GLY A 230 7.32 16.91 4.89
C GLY A 230 8.26 15.69 4.83
N ALA A 231 8.20 14.92 3.76
CA ALA A 231 9.10 13.79 3.53
C ALA A 231 10.57 14.23 3.38
N ALA A 232 10.82 15.31 2.63
CA ALA A 232 12.16 15.86 2.45
C ALA A 232 12.74 16.39 3.78
N VAL A 233 11.91 17.02 4.61
CA VAL A 233 12.32 17.47 5.96
C VAL A 233 12.61 16.28 6.88
N ALA A 234 11.76 15.25 6.84
CA ALA A 234 11.87 14.09 7.74
C ALA A 234 12.98 13.12 7.34
N ALA A 235 13.36 13.08 6.07
CA ALA A 235 14.36 12.15 5.51
C ALA A 235 15.32 12.90 4.57
N PRO A 236 16.16 13.79 5.08
CA PRO A 236 17.02 14.67 4.26
C PRO A 236 18.04 13.93 3.40
N ASP A 237 18.39 12.71 3.77
CA ASP A 237 19.34 11.87 3.04
C ASP A 237 18.69 11.01 1.93
N ARG A 238 17.37 11.12 1.73
CA ARG A 238 16.62 10.34 0.75
C ARG A 238 16.09 11.21 -0.38
N PRO A 239 16.16 10.78 -1.65
CA PRO A 239 15.49 11.47 -2.75
C PRO A 239 13.98 11.51 -2.52
N VAL A 240 13.34 12.65 -2.82
CA VAL A 240 11.89 12.79 -2.81
C VAL A 240 11.40 13.19 -4.20
N VAL A 241 10.43 12.46 -4.72
CA VAL A 241 9.78 12.74 -6.01
C VAL A 241 8.30 13.01 -5.75
N CYS A 242 7.80 14.16 -6.21
CA CYS A 242 6.39 14.50 -6.16
C CYS A 242 5.77 14.34 -7.55
N LEU A 243 4.83 13.41 -7.69
CA LEU A 243 4.01 13.24 -8.88
C LEU A 243 2.69 13.98 -8.65
N GLN A 244 2.53 15.13 -9.26
CA GLN A 244 1.47 16.07 -8.94
C GLN A 244 0.62 16.40 -10.16
N GLY A 245 -0.70 16.29 -10.03
CA GLY A 245 -1.64 16.85 -11.02
C GLY A 245 -1.75 18.37 -10.89
N ASP A 246 -1.88 19.06 -12.02
CA ASP A 246 -1.94 20.53 -12.09
C ASP A 246 -3.08 21.12 -11.24
N GLY A 247 -4.29 20.57 -11.35
CA GLY A 247 -5.44 20.99 -10.55
C GLY A 247 -5.24 20.78 -9.06
N GLY A 248 -4.69 19.61 -8.63
CA GLY A 248 -4.37 19.30 -7.23
C GLY A 248 -3.30 20.23 -6.69
N ALA A 249 -2.28 20.58 -7.48
CA ALA A 249 -1.22 21.50 -7.09
C ALA A 249 -1.75 22.86 -6.65
N MET A 250 -2.81 23.36 -7.29
CA MET A 250 -3.38 24.68 -6.99
C MET A 250 -4.00 24.80 -5.61
N TYR A 251 -4.33 23.69 -4.94
CA TYR A 251 -4.85 23.72 -3.55
C TYR A 251 -3.79 24.11 -2.55
N THR A 252 -2.52 23.76 -2.78
CA THR A 252 -1.42 23.89 -1.80
C THR A 252 -0.10 24.30 -2.44
N ILE A 253 -0.16 25.01 -3.57
CA ILE A 253 1.02 25.42 -4.34
C ILE A 253 2.03 26.23 -3.52
N GLN A 254 1.58 26.92 -2.46
CA GLN A 254 2.43 27.63 -1.52
C GLN A 254 3.46 26.75 -0.82
N SER A 255 3.30 25.42 -0.83
CA SER A 255 4.31 24.51 -0.31
C SER A 255 5.65 24.60 -1.07
N LEU A 256 5.61 25.00 -2.35
CA LEU A 256 6.82 25.27 -3.15
C LEU A 256 7.64 26.43 -2.56
N TRP A 257 6.97 27.42 -1.95
CA TRP A 257 7.68 28.49 -1.23
C TRP A 257 8.44 27.93 -0.02
N THR A 258 7.82 27.00 0.72
CA THR A 258 8.52 26.33 1.84
C THR A 258 9.72 25.53 1.35
N GLN A 259 9.58 24.78 0.25
CA GLN A 259 10.69 24.02 -0.33
C GLN A 259 11.85 24.95 -0.74
N ALA A 260 11.55 26.06 -1.40
CA ALA A 260 12.56 27.04 -1.80
C ALA A 260 13.26 27.68 -0.59
N ARG A 261 12.50 28.04 0.46
CA ARG A 261 13.05 28.64 1.70
C ARG A 261 13.97 27.68 2.44
N GLU A 262 13.58 26.41 2.55
CA GLU A 262 14.33 25.38 3.28
C GLU A 262 15.39 24.68 2.41
N SER A 263 15.51 25.05 1.13
CA SER A 263 16.47 24.44 0.18
C SER A 263 16.27 22.92 0.02
N LEU A 264 15.02 22.49 -0.06
CA LEU A 264 14.62 21.10 -0.24
C LEU A 264 14.58 20.70 -1.71
#